data_0d8cb13f46968cca88860c7dbaf2bbb3
#
_entry.id   0d8cb13f46968cca88860c7dbaf2bbb3
#
_cell.length_a   1.000
_cell.length_b   1.000
_cell.length_c   1.000
_cell.angle_alpha   90.00
_cell.angle_beta   90.00
_cell.angle_gamma   90.00
#
_symmetry.space_group_name_H-M   'P 1'
#
loop_
_entity.id
_entity.type
_entity.pdbx_description
1 polymer ?
#
loop_
_entity_poly.entity_id
_entity_poly.type
_entity_poly.pdbx_seq_one_letter_code
_entity_poly.pdbx_strand_id
1 'polypeptide(L)'
;MDNRTNIYAQQLSKLIQCETISCDHQPDKTKFYEFQKLLRQMFPAIFEKCIFEDFHGSFLMKWQGKSEAAPILLMNHQDVVEAPGAWKYPPFSGTIADRKLWGRGTLDTKGGLWAMLQAANELAETDFVPQNDIYFMSGCNEETDGSGAEEISAELQKRGIRFKMVLDEGGMIMHEPIGGASGTYAMVGVGEKGCVDLKFVARSTGGHAATPGKDTPLVRLGKFMAAVEKSSIFKADITPAVVQMFKKVSATMKQPLKFVLGHPILFKPLLLKVIPSVSATAGAMLKTTLAFTMASASEGFNVLPQEAWVIGNMRFSHHQGEKESIHAVKKLAAKFDIETVVLEPGFASPVSDYNSEPFHTIENGISTVFPGVITSPYVMTGASDCRFMSRVSDHCFRFAPFQITDKQMDSIHGLDENIDLKALAPAVDFYKYMMTEA
;
A
#
# COMPACT_ATOMS: atom_id res chain seq x y z
N MET A 1 -23.20 -22.07 1.89
CA MET A 1 -22.20 -21.42 2.75
C MET A 1 -22.29 -22.05 4.13
N ASP A 2 -21.17 -22.29 4.78
CA ASP A 2 -21.17 -22.73 6.17
C ASP A 2 -21.55 -21.57 7.12
N ASN A 3 -21.84 -21.91 8.36
CA ASN A 3 -22.29 -20.92 9.36
C ASN A 3 -21.22 -19.87 9.66
N ARG A 4 -19.93 -20.26 9.67
CA ARG A 4 -18.78 -19.40 9.95
C ARG A 4 -18.67 -18.29 8.87
N THR A 5 -18.70 -18.67 7.60
CA THR A 5 -18.68 -17.72 6.47
C THR A 5 -19.82 -16.71 6.51
N ASN A 6 -21.04 -17.15 6.90
CA ASN A 6 -22.18 -16.24 7.00
C ASN A 6 -22.02 -15.23 8.14
N ILE A 7 -21.56 -15.66 9.31
CA ILE A 7 -21.30 -14.78 10.46
C ILE A 7 -20.24 -13.74 10.07
N TYR A 8 -19.14 -14.17 9.49
CA TYR A 8 -18.03 -13.31 9.05
C TYR A 8 -18.47 -12.26 8.03
N ALA A 9 -19.25 -12.68 7.03
CA ALA A 9 -19.79 -11.77 6.04
C ALA A 9 -20.69 -10.69 6.65
N GLN A 10 -21.53 -11.06 7.62
CA GLN A 10 -22.41 -10.11 8.31
C GLN A 10 -21.63 -9.15 9.21
N GLN A 11 -20.58 -9.61 9.87
CA GLN A 11 -19.72 -8.76 10.69
C GLN A 11 -19.00 -7.72 9.80
N LEU A 12 -18.31 -8.18 8.75
CA LEU A 12 -17.61 -7.28 7.83
C LEU A 12 -18.59 -6.33 7.12
N SER A 13 -19.79 -6.79 6.74
CA SER A 13 -20.84 -5.94 6.17
C SER A 13 -21.16 -4.74 7.06
N LYS A 14 -21.27 -4.93 8.38
CA LYS A 14 -21.51 -3.83 9.33
C LYS A 14 -20.35 -2.83 9.37
N LEU A 15 -19.10 -3.28 9.24
CA LEU A 15 -17.93 -2.40 9.19
C LEU A 15 -17.89 -1.59 7.88
N ILE A 16 -18.28 -2.21 6.76
CA ILE A 16 -18.37 -1.52 5.47
C ILE A 16 -19.44 -0.42 5.48
N GLN A 17 -20.51 -0.59 6.25
CA GLN A 17 -21.57 0.43 6.39
C GLN A 17 -21.12 1.70 7.12
N CYS A 18 -19.97 1.70 7.77
CA CYS A 18 -19.40 2.89 8.39
C CYS A 18 -18.60 3.69 7.34
N GLU A 19 -19.02 4.92 7.04
CA GLU A 19 -18.35 5.79 6.07
C GLU A 19 -17.12 6.48 6.68
N THR A 20 -16.04 5.73 6.91
CA THR A 20 -14.79 6.25 7.46
C THR A 20 -13.89 6.87 6.39
N ILE A 21 -14.44 7.67 5.49
CA ILE A 21 -13.67 8.37 4.45
C ILE A 21 -12.72 9.36 5.13
N SER A 22 -11.41 9.26 4.88
CA SER A 22 -10.44 10.26 5.31
C SER A 22 -10.31 11.38 4.30
N CYS A 23 -9.95 12.56 4.75
CA CYS A 23 -9.61 13.69 3.90
C CYS A 23 -8.50 14.52 4.58
N ASP A 24 -7.75 15.26 3.78
CA ASP A 24 -6.68 16.11 4.27
C ASP A 24 -7.19 17.11 5.33
N HIS A 25 -6.38 17.28 6.37
CA HIS A 25 -6.66 18.23 7.46
C HIS A 25 -8.02 18.04 8.16
N GLN A 26 -8.50 16.81 8.28
CA GLN A 26 -9.78 16.52 8.94
C GLN A 26 -9.69 16.65 10.47
N PRO A 27 -10.24 17.70 11.08
CA PRO A 27 -10.22 17.88 12.55
C PRO A 27 -11.24 16.99 13.27
N ASP A 28 -12.39 16.71 12.64
CA ASP A 28 -13.45 15.88 13.21
C ASP A 28 -13.18 14.40 13.00
N LYS A 29 -12.92 13.68 14.08
CA LYS A 29 -12.66 12.23 14.11
C LYS A 29 -13.86 11.41 14.60
N THR A 30 -15.05 12.02 14.77
CA THR A 30 -16.24 11.38 15.34
C THR A 30 -16.57 10.04 14.68
N LYS A 31 -16.52 9.95 13.34
CA LYS A 31 -16.80 8.72 12.58
C LYS A 31 -15.82 7.58 12.91
N PHE A 32 -14.57 7.90 13.21
CA PHE A 32 -13.57 6.88 13.58
C PHE A 32 -13.82 6.39 15.02
N TYR A 33 -14.20 7.27 15.94
CA TYR A 33 -14.59 6.87 17.30
C TYR A 33 -15.87 6.02 17.31
N GLU A 34 -16.84 6.32 16.46
CA GLU A 34 -18.03 5.49 16.28
C GLU A 34 -17.68 4.11 15.68
N PHE A 35 -16.80 4.08 14.70
CA PHE A 35 -16.28 2.84 14.14
C PHE A 35 -15.55 2.01 15.19
N GLN A 36 -14.66 2.60 15.99
CA GLN A 36 -13.96 1.94 17.09
C GLN A 36 -14.92 1.43 18.18
N LYS A 37 -15.99 2.15 18.46
CA LYS A 37 -17.05 1.67 19.34
C LYS A 37 -17.73 0.40 18.80
N LEU A 38 -17.98 0.36 17.49
CA LEU A 38 -18.51 -0.83 16.81
C LEU A 38 -17.51 -2.00 16.88
N LEU A 39 -16.21 -1.76 16.68
CA LEU A 39 -15.16 -2.79 16.83
C LEU A 39 -15.15 -3.36 18.26
N ARG A 40 -15.25 -2.53 19.31
CA ARG A 40 -15.34 -2.99 20.71
C ARG A 40 -16.58 -3.86 20.98
N GLN A 41 -17.71 -3.52 20.36
CA GLN A 41 -18.93 -4.32 20.50
C GLN A 41 -18.84 -5.64 19.75
N MET A 42 -18.13 -5.68 18.64
CA MET A 42 -17.98 -6.86 17.79
C MET A 42 -16.93 -7.84 18.33
N PHE A 43 -15.87 -7.33 18.95
CA PHE A 43 -14.70 -8.09 19.40
C PHE A 43 -14.42 -7.90 20.91
N PRO A 44 -15.40 -8.11 21.80
CA PRO A 44 -15.26 -7.75 23.21
C PRO A 44 -14.10 -8.47 23.90
N ALA A 45 -13.86 -9.76 23.60
CA ALA A 45 -12.84 -10.55 24.29
C ALA A 45 -11.42 -10.00 24.10
N ILE A 46 -11.06 -9.59 22.87
CA ILE A 46 -9.73 -9.03 22.64
C ILE A 46 -9.60 -7.62 23.22
N PHE A 47 -10.63 -6.80 23.15
CA PHE A 47 -10.59 -5.47 23.75
C PHE A 47 -10.51 -5.51 25.29
N GLU A 48 -11.02 -6.54 25.95
CA GLU A 48 -10.87 -6.77 27.40
C GLU A 48 -9.45 -7.24 27.78
N LYS A 49 -8.78 -7.98 26.87
CA LYS A 49 -7.41 -8.49 27.09
C LYS A 49 -6.31 -7.47 26.79
N CYS A 50 -6.61 -6.44 25.99
CA CYS A 50 -5.63 -5.48 25.50
C CYS A 50 -5.64 -4.18 26.28
N ILE A 51 -4.45 -3.58 26.43
CA ILE A 51 -4.32 -2.16 26.75
C ILE A 51 -4.59 -1.39 25.46
N PHE A 52 -5.57 -0.49 25.47
CA PHE A 52 -5.96 0.33 24.33
C PHE A 52 -5.49 1.77 24.52
N GLU A 53 -4.86 2.35 23.51
CA GLU A 53 -4.42 3.73 23.46
C GLU A 53 -4.99 4.41 22.20
N ASP A 54 -5.60 5.59 22.38
CA ASP A 54 -6.09 6.45 21.28
C ASP A 54 -5.00 7.44 20.86
N PHE A 55 -4.84 7.59 19.55
CA PHE A 55 -3.96 8.54 18.89
C PHE A 55 -4.76 9.37 17.89
N HIS A 56 -5.60 10.26 18.41
CA HIS A 56 -6.41 11.20 17.60
C HIS A 56 -7.25 10.52 16.51
N GLY A 57 -7.89 9.39 16.86
CA GLY A 57 -8.71 8.60 15.96
C GLY A 57 -7.98 7.39 15.34
N SER A 58 -6.65 7.35 15.35
CA SER A 58 -5.89 6.11 15.19
C SER A 58 -5.78 5.40 16.53
N PHE A 59 -5.45 4.11 16.56
CA PHE A 59 -5.30 3.40 17.82
C PHE A 59 -4.15 2.40 17.81
N LEU A 60 -3.64 2.15 19.01
CA LEU A 60 -2.70 1.09 19.33
C LEU A 60 -3.28 0.22 20.43
N MET A 61 -3.24 -1.10 20.25
CA MET A 61 -3.64 -2.07 21.29
C MET A 61 -2.45 -2.98 21.59
N LYS A 62 -2.26 -3.33 22.87
CA LYS A 62 -1.23 -4.26 23.31
C LYS A 62 -1.87 -5.45 24.02
N TRP A 63 -1.69 -6.65 23.50
CA TRP A 63 -1.99 -7.90 24.15
C TRP A 63 -0.75 -8.45 24.84
N GLN A 64 -0.77 -8.50 26.16
CA GLN A 64 0.37 -8.93 26.97
C GLN A 64 0.68 -10.42 26.76
N GLY A 65 1.92 -10.72 26.42
CA GLY A 65 2.45 -12.08 26.32
C GLY A 65 3.06 -12.62 27.60
N LYS A 66 3.58 -13.85 27.52
CA LYS A 66 4.22 -14.58 28.62
C LYS A 66 5.71 -14.20 28.79
N SER A 67 6.35 -13.67 27.76
CA SER A 67 7.79 -13.37 27.76
C SER A 67 8.05 -11.90 27.45
N GLU A 68 9.27 -11.44 27.77
CA GLU A 68 9.77 -10.10 27.45
C GLU A 68 10.52 -10.06 26.10
N ALA A 69 10.43 -11.12 25.28
CA ALA A 69 11.03 -11.13 23.97
C ALA A 69 10.40 -10.08 23.05
N ALA A 70 11.10 -9.75 21.95
CA ALA A 70 10.64 -8.72 21.02
C ALA A 70 9.22 -9.00 20.52
N PRO A 71 8.29 -8.04 20.64
CA PRO A 71 6.89 -8.21 20.23
C PRO A 71 6.73 -8.24 18.72
N ILE A 72 5.52 -8.60 18.27
CA ILE A 72 5.09 -8.38 16.88
C ILE A 72 4.05 -7.26 16.81
N LEU A 73 3.98 -6.60 15.63
CA LEU A 73 2.94 -5.61 15.32
C LEU A 73 2.18 -6.05 14.09
N LEU A 74 0.86 -6.12 14.21
CA LEU A 74 -0.07 -6.37 13.12
C LEU A 74 -0.85 -5.08 12.84
N MET A 75 -0.94 -4.67 11.57
CA MET A 75 -1.51 -3.40 11.17
C MET A 75 -2.54 -3.56 10.05
N ASN A 76 -3.54 -2.71 10.06
CA ASN A 76 -4.47 -2.44 8.97
C ASN A 76 -5.16 -1.12 9.26
N HIS A 77 -5.36 -0.26 8.27
CA HIS A 77 -6.04 1.01 8.49
C HIS A 77 -7.57 0.89 8.55
N GLN A 78 -8.24 1.90 9.10
CA GLN A 78 -9.70 1.94 9.29
C GLN A 78 -10.38 2.94 8.35
N ASP A 79 -9.61 3.86 7.76
CA ASP A 79 -10.11 4.81 6.79
C ASP A 79 -10.25 4.21 5.39
N VAL A 80 -10.89 4.95 4.51
CA VAL A 80 -11.10 4.60 3.10
C VAL A 80 -11.12 5.87 2.26
N VAL A 81 -10.77 5.74 0.96
CA VAL A 81 -10.94 6.81 -0.01
C VAL A 81 -12.40 7.08 -0.32
N GLU A 82 -12.70 8.23 -0.91
CA GLU A 82 -14.01 8.55 -1.48
C GLU A 82 -14.47 7.48 -2.49
N ALA A 83 -15.78 7.36 -2.64
CA ALA A 83 -16.39 6.36 -3.52
C ALA A 83 -17.37 7.00 -4.53
N PRO A 84 -16.91 7.95 -5.37
CA PRO A 84 -17.76 8.58 -6.38
C PRO A 84 -18.10 7.61 -7.51
N GLY A 85 -19.11 7.98 -8.32
CA GLY A 85 -19.44 7.27 -9.54
C GLY A 85 -20.64 6.33 -9.41
N ALA A 86 -20.90 5.54 -10.47
CA ALA A 86 -22.04 4.65 -10.55
C ALA A 86 -21.65 3.22 -10.15
N TRP A 87 -21.90 2.86 -8.90
CA TRP A 87 -21.65 1.55 -8.35
C TRP A 87 -22.80 0.58 -8.63
N LYS A 88 -22.49 -0.71 -8.81
CA LYS A 88 -23.48 -1.80 -8.90
C LYS A 88 -24.34 -1.90 -7.64
N TYR A 89 -23.72 -1.78 -6.48
CA TYR A 89 -24.35 -1.65 -5.17
C TYR A 89 -23.78 -0.41 -4.48
N PRO A 90 -24.57 0.34 -3.67
CA PRO A 90 -24.06 1.52 -2.98
C PRO A 90 -22.76 1.19 -2.19
N PRO A 91 -21.70 2.02 -2.28
CA PRO A 91 -20.36 1.67 -1.78
C PRO A 91 -20.30 1.39 -0.29
N PHE A 92 -21.21 1.96 0.50
CA PHE A 92 -21.30 1.75 1.95
C PHE A 92 -22.56 0.95 2.36
N SER A 93 -23.13 0.16 1.45
CA SER A 93 -24.28 -0.70 1.80
C SER A 93 -23.87 -2.00 2.48
N GLY A 94 -22.64 -2.45 2.28
CA GLY A 94 -22.20 -3.76 2.75
C GLY A 94 -23.03 -4.91 2.16
N THR A 95 -23.44 -4.78 0.89
CA THR A 95 -24.33 -5.74 0.24
C THR A 95 -23.67 -7.10 0.06
N ILE A 96 -24.32 -8.15 0.57
CA ILE A 96 -23.90 -9.55 0.37
C ILE A 96 -24.72 -10.11 -0.79
N ALA A 97 -24.09 -10.28 -1.96
CA ALA A 97 -24.71 -10.83 -3.16
C ALA A 97 -23.66 -11.57 -4.01
N ASP A 98 -24.11 -12.50 -4.86
CA ASP A 98 -23.24 -13.24 -5.80
C ASP A 98 -22.07 -13.97 -5.11
N ARG A 99 -22.24 -14.43 -3.87
CA ARG A 99 -21.19 -15.01 -3.00
C ARG A 99 -20.03 -14.06 -2.71
N LYS A 100 -20.30 -12.75 -2.75
CA LYS A 100 -19.37 -11.67 -2.46
C LYS A 100 -19.97 -10.70 -1.46
N LEU A 101 -19.11 -9.99 -0.77
CA LEU A 101 -19.43 -8.78 -0.03
C LEU A 101 -18.94 -7.59 -0.87
N TRP A 102 -19.82 -6.65 -1.15
CA TRP A 102 -19.59 -5.48 -1.97
C TRP A 102 -19.51 -4.23 -1.12
N GLY A 103 -18.52 -3.41 -1.38
CA GLY A 103 -18.38 -2.09 -0.77
C GLY A 103 -16.94 -1.62 -0.64
N ARG A 104 -16.79 -0.31 -0.52
CA ARG A 104 -15.50 0.38 -0.30
C ARG A 104 -14.88 -0.07 1.01
N GLY A 105 -13.60 -0.46 0.99
CA GLY A 105 -12.86 -0.96 2.14
C GLY A 105 -12.95 -2.48 2.33
N THR A 106 -13.61 -3.23 1.44
CA THR A 106 -13.65 -4.69 1.54
C THR A 106 -12.29 -5.34 1.35
N LEU A 107 -11.44 -4.74 0.52
CA LEU A 107 -10.05 -5.16 0.28
C LEU A 107 -9.06 -4.17 0.88
N ASP A 108 -9.34 -2.88 0.82
CA ASP A 108 -8.46 -1.78 1.22
C ASP A 108 -9.12 -0.91 2.29
N THR A 109 -8.91 -1.16 3.65
CA THR A 109 -8.44 -2.45 4.18
C THR A 109 -9.26 -2.88 5.41
N LYS A 110 -10.55 -2.44 5.52
CA LYS A 110 -11.44 -2.90 6.61
C LYS A 110 -11.58 -4.43 6.66
N GLY A 111 -11.48 -5.11 5.49
CA GLY A 111 -11.46 -6.56 5.44
C GLY A 111 -10.27 -7.16 6.20
N GLY A 112 -9.07 -6.58 6.03
CA GLY A 112 -7.86 -6.96 6.75
C GLY A 112 -7.97 -6.68 8.24
N LEU A 113 -8.42 -5.48 8.61
CA LEU A 113 -8.65 -5.09 10.01
C LEU A 113 -9.65 -6.02 10.70
N TRP A 114 -10.77 -6.32 10.01
CA TRP A 114 -11.76 -7.27 10.52
C TRP A 114 -11.16 -8.66 10.73
N ALA A 115 -10.43 -9.20 9.74
CA ALA A 115 -9.86 -10.55 9.84
C ALA A 115 -8.83 -10.65 10.97
N MET A 116 -8.00 -9.63 11.14
CA MET A 116 -7.02 -9.52 12.22
C MET A 116 -7.69 -9.51 13.60
N LEU A 117 -8.69 -8.64 13.81
CA LEU A 117 -9.39 -8.54 15.09
C LEU A 117 -10.28 -9.75 15.36
N GLN A 118 -10.91 -10.36 14.35
CA GLN A 118 -11.68 -11.59 14.49
C GLN A 118 -10.79 -12.75 14.93
N ALA A 119 -9.59 -12.89 14.34
CA ALA A 119 -8.62 -13.89 14.73
C ALA A 119 -8.19 -13.72 16.20
N ALA A 120 -7.85 -12.48 16.57
CA ALA A 120 -7.46 -12.12 17.92
C ALA A 120 -8.60 -12.39 18.94
N ASN A 121 -9.84 -12.02 18.59
CA ASN A 121 -11.00 -12.22 19.45
C ASN A 121 -11.28 -13.71 19.67
N GLU A 122 -11.24 -14.54 18.61
CA GLU A 122 -11.45 -15.98 18.74
C GLU A 122 -10.36 -16.67 19.58
N LEU A 123 -9.12 -16.19 19.53
CA LEU A 123 -8.06 -16.67 20.43
C LEU A 123 -8.29 -16.17 21.87
N ALA A 124 -8.70 -14.92 22.04
CA ALA A 124 -8.98 -14.34 23.37
C ALA A 124 -10.17 -14.97 24.10
N GLU A 125 -11.13 -15.56 23.36
CA GLU A 125 -12.24 -16.35 23.92
C GLU A 125 -11.81 -17.72 24.46
N THR A 126 -10.55 -18.11 24.22
CA THR A 126 -9.94 -19.32 24.77
C THR A 126 -8.97 -18.98 25.91
N ASP A 127 -8.30 -20.00 26.47
CA ASP A 127 -7.21 -19.84 27.44
C ASP A 127 -5.87 -19.45 26.77
N PHE A 128 -5.89 -19.05 25.50
CA PHE A 128 -4.69 -18.65 24.78
C PHE A 128 -4.10 -17.36 25.35
N VAL A 129 -2.80 -17.40 25.60
CA VAL A 129 -1.98 -16.23 25.93
C VAL A 129 -0.79 -16.26 24.97
N PRO A 130 -0.52 -15.18 24.22
CA PRO A 130 0.59 -15.16 23.28
C PRO A 130 1.93 -15.38 23.98
N GLN A 131 2.91 -15.92 23.25
CA GLN A 131 4.25 -16.10 23.80
C GLN A 131 4.93 -14.76 24.04
N ASN A 132 4.90 -13.88 23.05
CA ASN A 132 5.43 -12.52 23.11
C ASN A 132 4.28 -11.53 23.08
N ASP A 133 4.51 -10.29 23.48
CA ASP A 133 3.51 -9.24 23.32
C ASP A 133 3.08 -9.10 21.85
N ILE A 134 1.79 -8.97 21.62
CA ILE A 134 1.24 -8.66 20.30
C ILE A 134 0.67 -7.25 20.33
N TYR A 135 1.08 -6.44 19.38
CA TYR A 135 0.49 -5.13 19.18
C TYR A 135 -0.40 -5.15 17.94
N PHE A 136 -1.51 -4.43 18.03
CA PHE A 136 -2.43 -4.17 16.91
C PHE A 136 -2.51 -2.66 16.71
N MET A 137 -2.38 -2.23 15.48
CA MET A 137 -2.47 -0.81 15.13
C MET A 137 -3.47 -0.59 13.99
N SER A 138 -4.21 0.52 14.07
CA SER A 138 -5.05 0.94 12.95
C SER A 138 -5.01 2.46 12.78
N GLY A 139 -4.51 2.89 11.62
CA GLY A 139 -4.49 4.29 11.19
C GLY A 139 -5.90 4.78 10.80
N CYS A 140 -6.16 6.08 10.97
CA CYS A 140 -7.40 6.73 10.54
C CYS A 140 -7.19 7.67 9.35
N ASN A 141 -6.02 7.68 8.76
CA ASN A 141 -5.60 8.59 7.68
C ASN A 141 -4.46 8.01 6.81
N GLU A 142 -4.42 6.70 6.62
CA GLU A 142 -3.47 6.05 5.73
C GLU A 142 -3.64 6.55 4.30
N GLU A 143 -4.90 6.65 3.85
CA GLU A 143 -5.32 7.06 2.51
C GLU A 143 -5.02 8.55 2.19
N THR A 144 -4.51 9.28 3.18
CA THR A 144 -4.10 10.68 3.02
C THR A 144 -2.61 10.86 3.33
N ASP A 145 -2.25 11.20 4.56
CA ASP A 145 -0.87 11.52 4.95
C ASP A 145 -0.18 10.48 5.85
N GLY A 146 -0.97 9.59 6.48
CA GLY A 146 -0.46 8.58 7.41
C GLY A 146 0.09 9.16 8.72
N SER A 147 -0.26 10.40 9.06
CA SER A 147 0.29 11.08 10.25
C SER A 147 -0.04 10.35 11.56
N GLY A 148 -1.16 9.62 11.63
CA GLY A 148 -1.49 8.79 12.79
C GLY A 148 -0.48 7.65 13.00
N ALA A 149 -0.09 6.97 11.94
CA ALA A 149 0.94 5.93 12.00
C ALA A 149 2.32 6.53 12.30
N GLU A 150 2.63 7.70 11.76
CA GLU A 150 3.87 8.39 12.06
C GLU A 150 3.96 8.75 13.55
N GLU A 151 2.90 9.31 14.14
CA GLU A 151 2.82 9.65 15.57
C GLU A 151 3.01 8.40 16.44
N ILE A 152 2.29 7.30 16.14
CA ILE A 152 2.42 6.04 16.87
C ILE A 152 3.84 5.49 16.76
N SER A 153 4.46 5.50 15.58
CA SER A 153 5.83 5.02 15.39
C SER A 153 6.86 5.82 16.20
N ALA A 154 6.68 7.14 16.26
CA ALA A 154 7.54 8.03 17.05
C ALA A 154 7.38 7.76 18.56
N GLU A 155 6.15 7.55 19.03
CA GLU A 155 5.90 7.23 20.44
C GLU A 155 6.46 5.85 20.82
N LEU A 156 6.30 4.83 19.96
CA LEU A 156 6.88 3.51 20.16
C LEU A 156 8.42 3.58 20.22
N GLN A 157 9.05 4.38 19.34
CA GLN A 157 10.49 4.62 19.35
C GLN A 157 10.94 5.29 20.65
N LYS A 158 10.20 6.30 21.11
CA LYS A 158 10.46 7.00 22.39
C LYS A 158 10.37 6.07 23.59
N ARG A 159 9.43 5.10 23.56
CA ARG A 159 9.31 4.04 24.60
C ARG A 159 10.39 2.97 24.49
N GLY A 160 11.25 3.00 23.47
CA GLY A 160 12.29 2.01 23.24
C GLY A 160 11.77 0.64 22.78
N ILE A 161 10.54 0.59 22.27
CA ILE A 161 9.92 -0.65 21.78
C ILE A 161 10.49 -0.96 20.40
N ARG A 162 10.98 -2.19 20.23
CA ARG A 162 11.40 -2.72 18.93
C ARG A 162 10.70 -4.02 18.65
N PHE A 163 10.10 -4.10 17.46
CA PHE A 163 9.36 -5.28 17.03
C PHE A 163 10.29 -6.28 16.33
N LYS A 164 10.06 -7.58 16.61
CA LYS A 164 10.60 -8.71 15.86
C LYS A 164 10.14 -8.63 14.39
N MET A 165 8.87 -8.24 14.19
CA MET A 165 8.22 -8.14 12.90
C MET A 165 7.06 -7.14 12.95
N VAL A 166 6.88 -6.43 11.85
CA VAL A 166 5.66 -5.65 11.53
C VAL A 166 5.03 -6.27 10.29
N LEU A 167 3.74 -6.55 10.36
CA LEU A 167 2.95 -7.03 9.23
C LEU A 167 1.76 -6.08 9.01
N ASP A 168 1.77 -5.40 7.89
CA ASP A 168 0.72 -4.50 7.44
C ASP A 168 -0.03 -5.08 6.23
N GLU A 169 -1.00 -4.36 5.74
CA GLU A 169 -1.73 -4.62 4.50
C GLU A 169 -0.81 -4.49 3.25
N GLY A 170 -1.32 -4.71 2.04
CA GLY A 170 -0.68 -4.44 0.76
C GLY A 170 -0.67 -5.62 -0.19
N GLY A 171 0.35 -6.47 -0.16
CA GLY A 171 0.41 -7.63 -1.06
C GLY A 171 -0.73 -8.63 -0.80
N MET A 172 -1.16 -9.34 -1.85
CA MET A 172 -2.28 -10.28 -1.79
C MET A 172 -1.96 -11.59 -2.52
N ILE A 173 -2.91 -12.53 -2.48
CA ILE A 173 -2.80 -13.81 -3.19
C ILE A 173 -3.47 -13.66 -4.55
N MET A 174 -2.68 -13.81 -5.62
CA MET A 174 -3.11 -13.62 -7.02
C MET A 174 -2.82 -14.86 -7.86
N HIS A 175 -3.66 -15.09 -8.86
CA HIS A 175 -3.39 -16.07 -9.89
C HIS A 175 -2.60 -15.42 -11.04
N GLU A 176 -1.49 -16.04 -11.46
CA GLU A 176 -0.64 -15.53 -12.57
C GLU A 176 -0.23 -14.05 -12.46
N PRO A 177 0.45 -13.62 -11.38
CA PRO A 177 0.78 -12.22 -11.14
C PRO A 177 1.66 -11.57 -12.23
N ILE A 178 2.32 -12.39 -13.04
CA ILE A 178 3.08 -11.98 -14.22
C ILE A 178 2.67 -12.88 -15.38
N GLY A 179 2.37 -12.30 -16.54
CA GLY A 179 1.94 -13.04 -17.72
C GLY A 179 2.88 -14.18 -18.10
N GLY A 180 2.31 -15.38 -18.28
CA GLY A 180 3.02 -16.62 -18.57
C GLY A 180 3.46 -17.43 -17.33
N ALA A 181 3.31 -16.91 -16.13
CA ALA A 181 3.38 -17.72 -14.91
C ALA A 181 2.10 -18.57 -14.78
N SER A 182 2.20 -19.76 -14.26
CA SER A 182 1.03 -20.57 -13.92
C SER A 182 1.01 -20.82 -12.41
N GLY A 183 -0.20 -20.84 -11.82
CA GLY A 183 -0.38 -21.06 -10.38
C GLY A 183 -0.74 -19.81 -9.60
N THR A 184 -0.84 -19.97 -8.30
CA THR A 184 -1.28 -18.92 -7.36
C THR A 184 -0.11 -18.49 -6.49
N TYR A 185 0.05 -17.20 -6.34
CA TYR A 185 1.17 -16.59 -5.63
C TYR A 185 0.68 -15.65 -4.54
N ALA A 186 1.27 -15.78 -3.35
CA ALA A 186 1.19 -14.79 -2.30
C ALA A 186 2.34 -13.78 -2.51
N MET A 187 1.99 -12.57 -2.87
CA MET A 187 2.95 -11.48 -3.08
C MET A 187 3.17 -10.78 -1.73
N VAL A 188 4.33 -11.00 -1.11
CA VAL A 188 4.66 -10.39 0.18
C VAL A 188 5.58 -9.20 -0.05
N GLY A 189 5.10 -7.99 0.26
CA GLY A 189 5.87 -6.75 0.15
C GLY A 189 6.99 -6.72 1.18
N VAL A 190 8.24 -6.59 0.71
CA VAL A 190 9.43 -6.48 1.57
C VAL A 190 9.97 -5.05 1.67
N GLY A 191 9.35 -4.14 0.98
CA GLY A 191 9.61 -2.71 0.94
C GLY A 191 8.68 -2.05 -0.04
N GLU A 192 8.62 -0.72 0.00
CA GLU A 192 7.80 0.10 -0.87
C GLU A 192 8.60 1.26 -1.46
N LYS A 193 8.21 1.73 -2.63
CA LYS A 193 8.83 2.91 -3.24
C LYS A 193 8.56 4.13 -2.37
N GLY A 194 9.56 5.01 -2.27
CA GLY A 194 9.34 6.30 -1.63
C GLY A 194 8.42 7.19 -2.49
N CYS A 195 7.74 8.13 -1.83
CA CYS A 195 6.86 9.09 -2.47
C CYS A 195 7.30 10.51 -2.14
N VAL A 196 7.28 11.41 -3.13
CA VAL A 196 7.49 12.85 -2.94
C VAL A 196 6.69 13.63 -3.97
N ASP A 197 6.05 14.71 -3.52
CA ASP A 197 5.33 15.62 -4.38
C ASP A 197 6.18 16.84 -4.75
N LEU A 198 6.22 17.11 -6.04
CA LEU A 198 7.02 18.18 -6.64
C LEU A 198 6.12 19.17 -7.36
N LYS A 199 6.30 20.47 -7.07
CA LYS A 199 5.67 21.55 -7.84
C LYS A 199 6.66 22.11 -8.85
N PHE A 200 6.27 22.13 -10.10
CA PHE A 200 7.03 22.69 -11.22
C PHE A 200 6.41 24.01 -11.65
N VAL A 201 7.16 25.10 -11.51
CA VAL A 201 6.63 26.46 -11.66
C VAL A 201 7.32 27.15 -12.83
N ALA A 202 6.54 27.64 -13.77
CA ALA A 202 7.00 28.50 -14.87
C ALA A 202 6.46 29.93 -14.70
N ARG A 203 7.32 30.94 -14.78
CA ARG A 203 6.95 32.35 -14.58
C ARG A 203 7.22 33.19 -15.84
N SER A 204 6.42 34.25 -16.01
CA SER A 204 6.59 35.25 -17.04
C SER A 204 6.10 36.64 -16.55
N THR A 205 6.18 37.65 -17.41
CA THR A 205 5.56 38.94 -17.13
C THR A 205 4.05 38.97 -17.33
N GLY A 206 3.47 37.86 -17.83
CA GLY A 206 2.07 37.85 -18.26
C GLY A 206 1.85 38.64 -19.57
N GLY A 207 0.61 39.00 -19.88
CA GLY A 207 0.26 39.81 -21.01
C GLY A 207 -1.09 39.47 -21.66
N HIS A 208 -1.38 40.16 -22.77
CA HIS A 208 -2.62 39.91 -23.52
C HIS A 208 -2.45 38.72 -24.47
N ALA A 209 -3.43 37.80 -24.48
CA ALA A 209 -3.36 36.57 -25.27
C ALA A 209 -3.35 36.82 -26.81
N ALA A 210 -3.77 38.02 -27.29
CA ALA A 210 -3.71 38.38 -28.71
C ALA A 210 -2.28 38.57 -29.25
N THR A 211 -1.30 38.79 -28.38
CA THR A 211 0.10 39.02 -28.75
C THR A 211 1.02 38.10 -27.95
N PRO A 212 0.86 36.76 -28.07
CA PRO A 212 1.63 35.81 -27.30
C PRO A 212 3.10 35.83 -27.74
N GLY A 213 4.01 35.90 -26.77
CA GLY A 213 5.42 35.63 -27.03
C GLY A 213 5.67 34.13 -27.27
N LYS A 214 6.91 33.74 -27.52
CA LYS A 214 7.33 32.35 -27.54
C LYS A 214 7.54 31.86 -26.11
N ASP A 215 7.36 30.56 -25.92
CA ASP A 215 7.67 29.86 -24.64
C ASP A 215 6.96 30.47 -23.42
N THR A 216 5.65 30.73 -23.57
CA THR A 216 4.79 31.13 -22.46
C THR A 216 4.81 30.05 -21.35
N PRO A 217 4.46 30.35 -20.09
CA PRO A 217 4.54 29.39 -18.99
C PRO A 217 3.91 28.04 -19.27
N LEU A 218 2.68 28.02 -19.83
CA LEU A 218 2.00 26.77 -20.19
C LEU A 218 2.72 25.99 -21.29
N VAL A 219 3.30 26.68 -22.29
CA VAL A 219 4.05 26.00 -23.35
C VAL A 219 5.33 25.37 -22.81
N ARG A 220 6.04 26.05 -21.89
CA ARG A 220 7.24 25.50 -21.24
C ARG A 220 6.89 24.28 -20.41
N LEU A 221 5.81 24.33 -19.59
CA LEU A 221 5.31 23.18 -18.83
C LEU A 221 4.92 22.01 -19.75
N GLY A 222 4.20 22.27 -20.85
CA GLY A 222 3.84 21.24 -21.83
C GLY A 222 5.07 20.56 -22.46
N LYS A 223 6.08 21.34 -22.85
CA LYS A 223 7.36 20.80 -23.36
C LYS A 223 8.10 19.97 -22.31
N PHE A 224 8.12 20.44 -21.07
CA PHE A 224 8.75 19.74 -19.97
C PHE A 224 8.05 18.40 -19.68
N MET A 225 6.72 18.38 -19.54
CA MET A 225 5.95 17.15 -19.32
C MET A 225 6.21 16.13 -20.44
N ALA A 226 6.16 16.55 -21.70
CA ALA A 226 6.47 15.68 -22.83
C ALA A 226 7.95 15.20 -22.84
N ALA A 227 8.87 16.02 -22.35
CA ALA A 227 10.27 15.65 -22.22
C ALA A 227 10.50 14.62 -21.10
N VAL A 228 9.78 14.73 -19.96
CA VAL A 228 9.81 13.73 -18.89
C VAL A 228 9.35 12.37 -19.42
N GLU A 229 8.20 12.33 -20.10
CA GLU A 229 7.63 11.09 -20.65
C GLU A 229 8.57 10.40 -21.66
N LYS A 230 9.21 11.18 -22.53
CA LYS A 230 10.12 10.64 -23.55
C LYS A 230 11.53 10.35 -23.04
N SER A 231 11.89 10.83 -21.86
CA SER A 231 13.27 10.76 -21.37
C SER A 231 13.56 9.48 -20.60
N SER A 232 14.85 9.14 -20.49
CA SER A 232 15.39 8.11 -19.62
C SER A 232 16.12 8.70 -18.41
N ILE A 233 15.57 9.79 -17.83
CA ILE A 233 16.20 10.44 -16.67
C ILE A 233 16.23 9.57 -15.42
N PHE A 234 15.28 8.65 -15.31
CA PHE A 234 15.25 7.69 -14.21
C PHE A 234 15.89 6.37 -14.63
N LYS A 235 16.90 5.96 -13.88
CA LYS A 235 17.62 4.71 -14.13
C LYS A 235 16.73 3.51 -13.75
N ALA A 236 16.64 2.53 -14.65
CA ALA A 236 16.00 1.27 -14.35
C ALA A 236 17.03 0.26 -13.84
N ASP A 237 16.66 -0.53 -12.83
CA ASP A 237 17.47 -1.60 -12.27
C ASP A 237 16.61 -2.78 -11.80
N ILE A 238 17.23 -3.96 -11.68
CA ILE A 238 16.62 -5.14 -11.08
C ILE A 238 17.25 -5.35 -9.71
N THR A 239 16.51 -4.94 -8.66
CA THR A 239 16.95 -5.05 -7.27
C THR A 239 16.96 -6.51 -6.77
N PRO A 240 17.64 -6.86 -5.67
CA PRO A 240 17.67 -8.22 -5.15
C PRO A 240 16.27 -8.82 -4.90
N ALA A 241 15.33 -8.05 -4.37
CA ALA A 241 13.94 -8.49 -4.16
C ALA A 241 13.26 -8.83 -5.49
N VAL A 242 13.43 -7.99 -6.52
CA VAL A 242 12.89 -8.25 -7.87
C VAL A 242 13.58 -9.45 -8.53
N VAL A 243 14.88 -9.67 -8.30
CA VAL A 243 15.59 -10.90 -8.74
C VAL A 243 14.93 -12.13 -8.14
N GLN A 244 14.66 -12.11 -6.83
CA GLN A 244 14.04 -13.25 -6.15
C GLN A 244 12.60 -13.46 -6.63
N MET A 245 11.82 -12.40 -6.81
CA MET A 245 10.47 -12.46 -7.39
C MET A 245 10.50 -13.16 -8.76
N PHE A 246 11.36 -12.72 -9.68
CA PHE A 246 11.46 -13.33 -11.01
C PHE A 246 11.86 -14.81 -10.94
N LYS A 247 12.79 -15.19 -10.07
CA LYS A 247 13.16 -16.60 -9.87
C LYS A 247 11.98 -17.44 -9.37
N LYS A 248 11.24 -16.97 -8.37
CA LYS A 248 10.06 -17.65 -7.81
C LYS A 248 8.98 -17.85 -8.90
N VAL A 249 8.65 -16.77 -9.63
CA VAL A 249 7.62 -16.79 -10.68
C VAL A 249 8.06 -17.63 -11.88
N SER A 250 9.34 -17.60 -12.27
CA SER A 250 9.85 -18.37 -13.41
C SER A 250 9.72 -19.88 -13.21
N ALA A 251 9.66 -20.37 -11.97
CA ALA A 251 9.59 -21.79 -11.67
C ALA A 251 8.40 -22.49 -12.36
N THR A 252 7.27 -21.77 -12.52
CA THR A 252 6.03 -22.28 -13.14
C THR A 252 5.88 -21.93 -14.62
N MET A 253 6.80 -21.13 -15.18
CA MET A 253 6.74 -20.71 -16.58
C MET A 253 7.23 -21.76 -17.55
N LYS A 254 6.80 -21.65 -18.82
CA LYS A 254 7.32 -22.44 -19.95
C LYS A 254 8.58 -21.79 -20.53
N GLN A 255 9.39 -22.61 -21.24
CA GLN A 255 10.51 -22.08 -22.01
C GLN A 255 10.01 -21.20 -23.18
N PRO A 256 10.73 -20.11 -23.53
CA PRO A 256 12.04 -19.68 -23.00
C PRO A 256 11.94 -18.77 -21.76
N LEU A 257 10.72 -18.30 -21.36
CA LEU A 257 10.53 -17.37 -20.25
C LEU A 257 11.07 -17.90 -18.92
N LYS A 258 10.89 -19.20 -18.66
CA LYS A 258 11.46 -19.88 -17.49
C LYS A 258 12.96 -19.64 -17.37
N PHE A 259 13.71 -19.81 -18.47
CA PHE A 259 15.16 -19.61 -18.46
C PHE A 259 15.54 -18.15 -18.30
N VAL A 260 14.89 -17.24 -19.02
CA VAL A 260 15.18 -15.80 -19.00
C VAL A 260 14.93 -15.19 -17.63
N LEU A 261 13.75 -15.43 -17.05
CA LEU A 261 13.38 -14.89 -15.73
C LEU A 261 14.03 -15.68 -14.58
N GLY A 262 14.41 -16.92 -14.80
CA GLY A 262 15.21 -17.71 -13.84
C GLY A 262 16.66 -17.20 -13.69
N HIS A 263 17.17 -16.47 -14.68
CA HIS A 263 18.51 -15.89 -14.70
C HIS A 263 18.48 -14.37 -14.95
N PRO A 264 17.75 -13.58 -14.12
CA PRO A 264 17.43 -12.19 -14.45
C PRO A 264 18.67 -11.29 -14.52
N ILE A 265 19.74 -11.60 -13.82
CA ILE A 265 20.99 -10.83 -13.89
C ILE A 265 21.68 -11.04 -15.25
N LEU A 266 21.69 -12.26 -15.78
CA LEU A 266 22.25 -12.56 -17.11
C LEU A 266 21.49 -11.83 -18.21
N PHE A 267 20.17 -11.76 -18.10
CA PHE A 267 19.29 -11.13 -19.08
C PHE A 267 18.89 -9.70 -18.72
N LYS A 268 19.56 -9.07 -17.75
CA LYS A 268 19.21 -7.74 -17.23
C LYS A 268 18.98 -6.69 -18.33
N PRO A 269 19.86 -6.48 -19.33
CA PRO A 269 19.64 -5.48 -20.37
C PRO A 269 18.37 -5.73 -21.20
N LEU A 270 18.07 -7.00 -21.48
CA LEU A 270 16.86 -7.39 -22.20
C LEU A 270 15.61 -7.13 -21.35
N LEU A 271 15.62 -7.55 -20.08
CA LEU A 271 14.50 -7.41 -19.17
C LEU A 271 14.16 -5.95 -18.89
N LEU A 272 15.17 -5.10 -18.68
CA LEU A 272 14.98 -3.66 -18.48
C LEU A 272 14.36 -2.94 -19.69
N LYS A 273 14.55 -3.49 -20.90
CA LYS A 273 13.94 -2.97 -22.13
C LYS A 273 12.53 -3.51 -22.36
N VAL A 274 12.32 -4.81 -22.15
CA VAL A 274 11.07 -5.49 -22.52
C VAL A 274 9.99 -5.33 -21.46
N ILE A 275 10.31 -5.48 -20.17
CA ILE A 275 9.31 -5.46 -19.11
C ILE A 275 8.46 -4.16 -19.08
N PRO A 276 9.06 -2.96 -19.17
CA PRO A 276 8.26 -1.72 -19.17
C PRO A 276 7.34 -1.56 -20.38
N SER A 277 7.61 -2.29 -21.48
CA SER A 277 6.77 -2.23 -22.69
C SER A 277 5.59 -3.22 -22.67
N VAL A 278 5.65 -4.23 -21.80
CA VAL A 278 4.60 -5.26 -21.71
C VAL A 278 3.74 -5.14 -20.44
N SER A 279 4.24 -4.47 -19.41
CA SER A 279 3.51 -4.26 -18.15
C SER A 279 3.95 -2.94 -17.49
N ALA A 280 3.01 -2.01 -17.37
CA ALA A 280 3.24 -0.73 -16.69
C ALA A 280 3.61 -0.94 -15.21
N THR A 281 2.89 -1.82 -14.51
CA THR A 281 3.12 -2.15 -13.09
C THR A 281 4.50 -2.77 -12.88
N ALA A 282 4.86 -3.79 -13.68
CA ALA A 282 6.18 -4.40 -13.60
C ALA A 282 7.30 -3.41 -13.98
N GLY A 283 7.05 -2.54 -14.95
CA GLY A 283 7.96 -1.45 -15.32
C GLY A 283 8.17 -0.44 -14.19
N ALA A 284 7.10 -0.11 -13.45
CA ALA A 284 7.17 0.79 -12.30
C ALA A 284 8.01 0.23 -11.13
N MET A 285 8.06 -1.09 -10.95
CA MET A 285 8.95 -1.70 -9.95
C MET A 285 10.44 -1.56 -10.29
N LEU A 286 10.78 -1.36 -11.56
CA LEU A 286 12.17 -1.33 -12.03
C LEU A 286 12.79 0.07 -12.02
N LYS A 287 12.01 1.15 -11.89
CA LYS A 287 12.52 2.53 -11.96
C LYS A 287 11.67 3.51 -11.17
N THR A 288 12.22 4.68 -10.90
CA THR A 288 11.45 5.86 -10.45
C THR A 288 10.41 6.23 -11.50
N THR A 289 9.21 6.61 -11.05
CA THR A 289 8.12 7.10 -11.89
C THR A 289 7.68 8.49 -11.45
N LEU A 290 7.16 9.29 -12.37
CA LEU A 290 6.62 10.63 -12.13
C LEU A 290 5.31 10.77 -12.90
N ALA A 291 4.22 11.00 -12.18
CA ALA A 291 2.91 11.27 -12.75
C ALA A 291 2.52 12.73 -12.49
N PHE A 292 2.05 13.44 -13.52
CA PHE A 292 1.53 14.79 -13.34
C PHE A 292 0.05 14.72 -12.99
N THR A 293 -0.35 15.27 -11.83
CA THR A 293 -1.67 15.07 -11.23
C THR A 293 -2.51 16.35 -11.16
N MET A 294 -1.87 17.51 -11.02
CA MET A 294 -2.57 18.80 -10.91
C MET A 294 -1.90 19.86 -11.77
N ALA A 295 -2.67 20.85 -12.23
CA ALA A 295 -2.15 22.00 -12.96
C ALA A 295 -2.97 23.25 -12.68
N SER A 296 -2.32 24.42 -12.76
CA SER A 296 -2.99 25.72 -12.71
C SER A 296 -2.25 26.75 -13.54
N ALA A 297 -3.01 27.75 -14.02
CA ALA A 297 -2.47 28.86 -14.80
C ALA A 297 -3.38 30.10 -14.64
N SER A 298 -3.67 30.81 -15.75
CA SER A 298 -4.54 31.96 -15.80
C SER A 298 -6.02 31.57 -15.64
N GLU A 299 -6.80 32.39 -14.94
CA GLU A 299 -8.24 32.23 -14.82
C GLU A 299 -9.01 32.84 -16.01
N GLY A 300 -8.37 33.77 -16.77
CA GLY A 300 -8.99 34.47 -17.90
C GLY A 300 -8.54 33.90 -19.24
N PHE A 301 -9.49 33.71 -20.17
CA PHE A 301 -9.21 33.18 -21.52
C PHE A 301 -8.28 34.07 -22.36
N ASN A 302 -8.26 35.39 -22.12
CA ASN A 302 -7.49 36.35 -22.84
C ASN A 302 -6.23 36.86 -22.13
N VAL A 303 -5.83 36.20 -21.04
CA VAL A 303 -4.70 36.58 -20.18
C VAL A 303 -3.60 35.53 -20.25
N LEU A 304 -2.39 35.94 -20.56
CA LEU A 304 -1.20 35.08 -20.39
C LEU A 304 -0.82 35.04 -18.92
N PRO A 305 -0.62 33.83 -18.33
CA PRO A 305 -0.33 33.70 -16.91
C PRO A 305 1.05 34.29 -16.58
N GLN A 306 1.12 34.99 -15.44
CA GLN A 306 2.41 35.39 -14.85
C GLN A 306 3.07 34.18 -14.17
N GLU A 307 2.28 33.25 -13.65
CA GLU A 307 2.72 31.99 -13.11
C GLU A 307 1.81 30.89 -13.62
N ALA A 308 2.40 29.77 -14.00
CA ALA A 308 1.70 28.51 -14.22
C ALA A 308 2.48 27.39 -13.52
N TRP A 309 1.79 26.38 -13.04
CA TRP A 309 2.45 25.27 -12.37
C TRP A 309 1.73 23.94 -12.63
N VAL A 310 2.50 22.86 -12.47
CA VAL A 310 1.99 21.48 -12.41
C VAL A 310 2.56 20.78 -11.18
N ILE A 311 1.76 19.89 -10.58
CA ILE A 311 2.23 18.98 -9.53
C ILE A 311 2.56 17.65 -10.17
N GLY A 312 3.69 17.08 -9.77
CA GLY A 312 4.11 15.74 -10.12
C GLY A 312 4.29 14.89 -8.87
N ASN A 313 3.52 13.79 -8.76
CA ASN A 313 3.72 12.76 -7.75
C ASN A 313 4.83 11.82 -8.23
N MET A 314 5.94 11.79 -7.52
CA MET A 314 7.11 10.98 -7.86
C MET A 314 7.22 9.79 -6.89
N ARG A 315 7.23 8.58 -7.46
CA ARG A 315 7.50 7.34 -6.73
C ARG A 315 8.93 6.89 -7.03
N PHE A 316 9.85 7.17 -6.11
CA PHE A 316 11.27 6.89 -6.33
C PHE A 316 11.68 5.49 -5.89
N SER A 317 12.56 4.87 -6.68
CA SER A 317 13.08 3.52 -6.42
C SER A 317 14.23 3.55 -5.42
N HIS A 318 14.41 2.46 -4.67
CA HIS A 318 15.48 2.30 -3.69
C HIS A 318 16.89 2.48 -4.29
N HIS A 319 17.12 1.96 -5.51
CA HIS A 319 18.44 2.01 -6.14
C HIS A 319 18.84 3.40 -6.65
N GLN A 320 17.88 4.29 -6.89
CA GLN A 320 18.17 5.68 -7.28
C GLN A 320 17.98 6.64 -6.11
N GLY A 321 17.02 6.34 -5.20
CA GLY A 321 16.72 7.16 -4.04
C GLY A 321 16.07 8.51 -4.37
N GLU A 322 15.65 9.21 -3.32
CA GLU A 322 14.96 10.49 -3.42
C GLU A 322 15.84 11.58 -4.06
N LYS A 323 17.01 11.81 -3.45
CA LYS A 323 17.90 12.94 -3.84
C LYS A 323 18.33 12.86 -5.30
N GLU A 324 18.72 11.67 -5.78
CA GLU A 324 19.14 11.50 -7.18
C GLU A 324 17.94 11.64 -8.13
N SER A 325 16.76 11.14 -7.75
CA SER A 325 15.54 11.24 -8.55
C SER A 325 15.09 12.70 -8.68
N ILE A 326 15.04 13.46 -7.58
CA ILE A 326 14.74 14.90 -7.58
C ILE A 326 15.78 15.67 -8.41
N HIS A 327 17.06 15.37 -8.24
CA HIS A 327 18.12 16.04 -9.02
C HIS A 327 17.95 15.80 -10.52
N ALA A 328 17.62 14.59 -10.93
CA ALA A 328 17.44 14.25 -12.34
C ALA A 328 16.28 15.04 -12.98
N VAL A 329 15.12 15.12 -12.33
CA VAL A 329 13.98 15.87 -12.86
C VAL A 329 14.20 17.37 -12.78
N LYS A 330 14.80 17.88 -11.71
CA LYS A 330 15.17 19.30 -11.55
C LYS A 330 16.12 19.78 -12.66
N LYS A 331 17.13 18.96 -12.99
CA LYS A 331 18.05 19.22 -14.10
C LYS A 331 17.33 19.27 -15.46
N LEU A 332 16.30 18.43 -15.66
CA LEU A 332 15.49 18.50 -16.88
C LEU A 332 14.59 19.73 -16.89
N ALA A 333 13.90 20.05 -15.79
CA ALA A 333 13.02 21.22 -15.65
C ALA A 333 13.75 22.53 -15.92
N ALA A 334 14.99 22.67 -15.44
CA ALA A 334 15.83 23.83 -15.66
C ALA A 334 16.11 24.12 -17.14
N LYS A 335 16.11 23.14 -18.05
CA LYS A 335 16.25 23.32 -19.48
C LYS A 335 15.08 24.07 -20.12
N PHE A 336 13.95 24.13 -19.44
CA PHE A 336 12.72 24.79 -19.85
C PHE A 336 12.44 26.07 -19.02
N ASP A 337 13.42 26.51 -18.24
CA ASP A 337 13.28 27.66 -17.32
C ASP A 337 12.09 27.43 -16.35
N ILE A 338 12.07 26.26 -15.72
CA ILE A 338 11.05 25.82 -14.74
C ILE A 338 11.74 25.60 -13.39
N GLU A 339 11.21 26.27 -12.37
CA GLU A 339 11.58 26.05 -10.97
C GLU A 339 10.96 24.76 -10.48
N THR A 340 11.71 24.00 -9.67
CA THR A 340 11.21 22.79 -9.01
C THR A 340 11.21 23.00 -7.50
N VAL A 341 10.05 22.92 -6.89
CA VAL A 341 9.81 23.02 -5.44
C VAL A 341 9.42 21.65 -4.90
N VAL A 342 10.09 21.20 -3.86
CA VAL A 342 9.68 19.99 -3.10
C VAL A 342 8.60 20.42 -2.13
N LEU A 343 7.41 19.84 -2.21
CA LEU A 343 6.29 20.20 -1.33
C LEU A 343 6.45 19.51 0.03
N GLU A 344 6.65 18.21 0.00
CA GLU A 344 6.90 17.42 1.19
C GLU A 344 8.03 16.42 0.90
N PRO A 345 9.07 16.36 1.75
CA PRO A 345 10.12 15.37 1.59
C PRO A 345 9.54 13.99 1.90
N GLY A 346 9.87 13.02 1.06
CA GLY A 346 9.47 11.64 1.25
C GLY A 346 10.63 10.76 1.69
N PHE A 347 10.33 9.53 2.04
CA PHE A 347 11.36 8.52 2.21
C PHE A 347 10.86 7.17 1.66
N ALA A 348 11.80 6.31 1.26
CA ALA A 348 11.51 4.92 0.97
C ALA A 348 11.81 4.11 2.23
N SER A 349 10.87 3.26 2.63
CA SER A 349 11.14 2.32 3.72
C SER A 349 12.31 1.40 3.32
N PRO A 350 13.21 1.04 4.26
CA PRO A 350 14.22 0.03 3.99
C PRO A 350 13.60 -1.27 3.46
N VAL A 351 14.34 -1.98 2.61
CA VAL A 351 13.91 -3.30 2.14
C VAL A 351 14.24 -4.33 3.21
N SER A 352 13.21 -4.98 3.76
CA SER A 352 13.35 -6.04 4.74
C SER A 352 13.96 -7.31 4.13
N ASP A 353 14.73 -8.04 4.93
CA ASP A 353 15.36 -9.28 4.47
C ASP A 353 14.32 -10.39 4.29
N TYR A 354 14.14 -10.83 3.05
CA TYR A 354 13.24 -11.94 2.69
C TYR A 354 13.85 -13.33 2.98
N ASN A 355 15.06 -13.42 3.55
CA ASN A 355 15.63 -14.65 4.09
C ASN A 355 15.61 -14.68 5.62
N SER A 356 14.99 -13.67 6.25
CA SER A 356 14.88 -13.59 7.70
C SER A 356 13.88 -14.60 8.28
N GLU A 357 14.05 -14.94 9.54
CA GLU A 357 13.14 -15.82 10.26
C GLU A 357 11.69 -15.25 10.27
N PRO A 358 11.45 -13.93 10.51
CA PRO A 358 10.12 -13.36 10.38
C PRO A 358 9.46 -13.54 9.00
N PHE A 359 10.23 -13.42 7.90
CA PHE A 359 9.68 -13.69 6.57
C PHE A 359 9.32 -15.16 6.40
N HIS A 360 10.13 -16.08 6.91
CA HIS A 360 9.82 -17.51 6.88
C HIS A 360 8.59 -17.86 7.72
N THR A 361 8.34 -17.15 8.83
CA THR A 361 7.09 -17.32 9.59
C THR A 361 5.87 -16.97 8.73
N ILE A 362 5.92 -15.86 7.96
CA ILE A 362 4.86 -15.49 7.01
C ILE A 362 4.73 -16.58 5.91
N GLU A 363 5.83 -17.02 5.31
CA GLU A 363 5.86 -18.07 4.28
C GLU A 363 5.24 -19.39 4.79
N ASN A 364 5.55 -19.79 6.01
CA ASN A 364 4.98 -20.97 6.66
C ASN A 364 3.47 -20.81 6.93
N GLY A 365 3.04 -19.64 7.40
CA GLY A 365 1.61 -19.33 7.58
C GLY A 365 0.84 -19.41 6.27
N ILE A 366 1.39 -18.83 5.19
CA ILE A 366 0.80 -18.93 3.85
C ILE A 366 0.70 -20.39 3.40
N SER A 367 1.77 -21.17 3.52
CA SER A 367 1.78 -22.56 3.07
C SER A 367 0.83 -23.45 3.87
N THR A 368 0.63 -23.17 5.17
CA THR A 368 -0.28 -23.89 6.07
C THR A 368 -1.74 -23.60 5.74
N VAL A 369 -2.08 -22.32 5.55
CA VAL A 369 -3.46 -21.89 5.37
C VAL A 369 -3.91 -21.95 3.90
N PHE A 370 -2.98 -21.74 2.98
CA PHE A 370 -3.24 -21.72 1.52
C PHE A 370 -2.39 -22.76 0.79
N PRO A 371 -2.70 -24.08 0.91
CA PRO A 371 -1.90 -25.14 0.30
C PRO A 371 -1.71 -24.92 -1.20
N GLY A 372 -0.45 -25.04 -1.66
CA GLY A 372 -0.09 -24.89 -3.08
C GLY A 372 0.12 -23.45 -3.56
N VAL A 373 -0.06 -22.45 -2.70
CA VAL A 373 0.30 -21.07 -2.99
C VAL A 373 1.80 -20.87 -2.83
N ILE A 374 2.42 -20.20 -3.79
CA ILE A 374 3.86 -19.91 -3.81
C ILE A 374 4.10 -18.53 -3.22
N THR A 375 4.86 -18.44 -2.13
CA THR A 375 5.25 -17.15 -1.55
C THR A 375 6.36 -16.49 -2.38
N SER A 376 6.17 -15.23 -2.74
CA SER A 376 7.14 -14.43 -3.48
C SER A 376 7.33 -13.06 -2.84
N PRO A 377 8.57 -12.66 -2.52
CA PRO A 377 8.82 -11.28 -2.12
C PRO A 377 8.65 -10.34 -3.32
N TYR A 378 8.21 -9.11 -3.09
CA TYR A 378 8.20 -8.06 -4.09
C TYR A 378 8.39 -6.67 -3.45
N VAL A 379 8.66 -5.65 -4.27
CA VAL A 379 8.67 -4.25 -3.84
C VAL A 379 7.36 -3.60 -4.27
N MET A 380 6.60 -3.12 -3.30
CA MET A 380 5.32 -2.47 -3.53
C MET A 380 5.54 -1.11 -4.22
N THR A 381 4.69 -0.80 -5.19
CA THR A 381 4.74 0.48 -5.93
C THR A 381 3.91 1.58 -5.26
N GLY A 382 2.92 1.20 -4.45
CA GLY A 382 2.18 2.04 -3.54
C GLY A 382 2.94 2.32 -2.25
N ALA A 383 2.31 2.96 -1.30
CA ALA A 383 2.80 3.17 0.06
C ALA A 383 1.79 2.57 1.05
N SER A 384 2.22 2.31 2.27
CA SER A 384 1.39 1.90 3.39
C SER A 384 1.91 2.56 4.69
N ASP A 385 1.13 2.51 5.76
CA ASP A 385 1.54 3.00 7.08
C ASP A 385 2.79 2.29 7.63
N CYS A 386 3.07 1.08 7.13
CA CYS A 386 4.26 0.30 7.47
C CYS A 386 5.58 1.03 7.18
N ARG A 387 5.60 2.02 6.28
CA ARG A 387 6.79 2.83 6.00
C ARG A 387 7.37 3.49 7.26
N PHE A 388 6.49 3.96 8.14
CA PHE A 388 6.90 4.63 9.39
C PHE A 388 7.45 3.65 10.42
N MET A 389 7.03 2.38 10.39
CA MET A 389 7.43 1.36 11.35
C MET A 389 8.88 0.89 11.17
N SER A 390 9.55 1.26 10.08
CA SER A 390 11.00 1.04 9.92
C SER A 390 11.86 1.71 11.01
N ARG A 391 11.30 2.66 11.77
CA ARG A 391 11.93 3.26 12.96
C ARG A 391 12.02 2.27 14.12
N VAL A 392 11.11 1.31 14.20
CA VAL A 392 10.93 0.39 15.33
C VAL A 392 11.04 -1.08 14.97
N SER A 393 11.32 -1.41 13.71
CA SER A 393 11.60 -2.77 13.25
C SER A 393 12.49 -2.77 12.01
N ASP A 394 13.35 -3.78 11.90
CA ASP A 394 14.12 -4.07 10.69
C ASP A 394 13.35 -4.99 9.73
N HIS A 395 12.23 -5.55 10.17
CA HIS A 395 11.40 -6.51 9.45
C HIS A 395 9.97 -6.00 9.28
N CYS A 396 9.76 -5.19 8.25
CA CYS A 396 8.49 -4.58 7.89
C CYS A 396 7.95 -5.23 6.62
N PHE A 397 6.85 -5.96 6.72
CA PHE A 397 6.24 -6.72 5.62
C PHE A 397 4.82 -6.23 5.34
N ARG A 398 4.32 -6.44 4.10
CA ARG A 398 3.01 -6.04 3.62
C ARG A 398 2.33 -7.24 2.98
N PHE A 399 1.27 -7.73 3.61
CA PHE A 399 0.52 -8.86 3.09
C PHE A 399 -0.89 -8.94 3.69
N ALA A 400 -1.89 -8.78 2.85
CA ALA A 400 -3.28 -9.06 3.18
C ALA A 400 -3.63 -10.49 2.73
N PRO A 401 -4.07 -11.39 3.61
CA PRO A 401 -4.24 -12.82 3.31
C PRO A 401 -5.53 -13.11 2.51
N PHE A 402 -5.76 -12.35 1.43
CA PHE A 402 -6.91 -12.54 0.55
C PHE A 402 -6.50 -13.05 -0.81
N GLN A 403 -7.18 -14.11 -1.27
CA GLN A 403 -7.07 -14.55 -2.64
C GLN A 403 -8.05 -13.77 -3.49
N ILE A 404 -7.52 -13.00 -4.44
CA ILE A 404 -8.29 -12.08 -5.29
C ILE A 404 -8.06 -12.37 -6.78
N THR A 405 -8.95 -11.80 -7.60
CA THR A 405 -8.86 -11.76 -9.06
C THR A 405 -8.30 -10.41 -9.51
N ASP A 406 -7.84 -10.32 -10.78
CA ASP A 406 -7.40 -9.06 -11.37
C ASP A 406 -8.49 -7.98 -11.31
N LYS A 407 -9.76 -8.34 -11.54
CA LYS A 407 -10.89 -7.41 -11.45
C LYS A 407 -11.10 -6.87 -10.04
N GLN A 408 -10.81 -7.67 -9.02
CA GLN A 408 -10.86 -7.23 -7.63
C GLN A 408 -9.68 -6.31 -7.30
N MET A 409 -8.49 -6.62 -7.81
CA MET A 409 -7.34 -5.72 -7.70
C MET A 409 -7.64 -4.36 -8.38
N ASP A 410 -8.19 -4.35 -9.58
CA ASP A 410 -8.55 -3.13 -10.31
C ASP A 410 -9.67 -2.32 -9.64
N SER A 411 -10.45 -2.94 -8.74
CA SER A 411 -11.54 -2.28 -8.02
C SER A 411 -11.09 -1.53 -6.75
N ILE A 412 -9.86 -1.79 -6.28
CA ILE A 412 -9.24 -1.01 -5.19
C ILE A 412 -9.10 0.44 -5.65
N HIS A 413 -9.60 1.40 -4.86
CA HIS A 413 -9.78 2.82 -5.24
C HIS A 413 -10.68 3.05 -6.48
N GLY A 414 -11.19 1.98 -7.08
CA GLY A 414 -12.09 2.02 -8.23
C GLY A 414 -13.56 1.82 -7.85
N LEU A 415 -14.35 1.40 -8.84
CA LEU A 415 -15.77 1.06 -8.66
C LEU A 415 -15.93 -0.43 -8.31
N ASP A 416 -17.04 -0.73 -7.63
CA ASP A 416 -17.48 -2.10 -7.38
C ASP A 416 -16.47 -2.95 -6.59
N GLU A 417 -15.75 -2.34 -5.65
CA GLU A 417 -14.86 -3.06 -4.74
C GLU A 417 -15.64 -4.16 -4.02
N ASN A 418 -15.04 -5.34 -3.98
CA ASN A 418 -15.71 -6.51 -3.43
C ASN A 418 -14.72 -7.61 -3.03
N ILE A 419 -15.12 -8.44 -2.07
CA ILE A 419 -14.36 -9.61 -1.65
C ILE A 419 -15.21 -10.88 -1.77
N ASP A 420 -14.60 -11.99 -2.18
CA ASP A 420 -15.26 -13.30 -2.19
C ASP A 420 -15.47 -13.78 -0.75
N LEU A 421 -16.67 -14.22 -0.40
CA LEU A 421 -16.97 -14.71 0.96
C LEU A 421 -16.10 -15.89 1.37
N LYS A 422 -15.67 -16.72 0.41
CA LYS A 422 -14.76 -17.84 0.67
C LYS A 422 -13.36 -17.42 1.14
N ALA A 423 -12.96 -16.15 0.90
CA ALA A 423 -11.66 -15.63 1.31
C ALA A 423 -11.61 -15.23 2.80
N LEU A 424 -12.77 -15.05 3.44
CA LEU A 424 -12.85 -14.52 4.80
C LEU A 424 -12.28 -15.48 5.86
N ALA A 425 -12.68 -16.75 5.83
CA ALA A 425 -12.23 -17.71 6.83
C ALA A 425 -10.73 -18.00 6.75
N PRO A 426 -10.13 -18.24 5.57
CA PRO A 426 -8.68 -18.39 5.49
C PRO A 426 -7.89 -17.17 5.97
N ALA A 427 -8.41 -15.95 5.76
CA ALA A 427 -7.75 -14.75 6.25
C ALA A 427 -7.68 -14.71 7.79
N VAL A 428 -8.78 -15.07 8.47
CA VAL A 428 -8.80 -15.21 9.93
C VAL A 428 -7.82 -16.29 10.38
N ASP A 429 -7.80 -17.45 9.70
CA ASP A 429 -6.90 -18.55 10.04
C ASP A 429 -5.42 -18.18 9.87
N PHE A 430 -5.08 -17.36 8.86
CA PHE A 430 -3.72 -16.84 8.69
C PHE A 430 -3.32 -15.91 9.85
N TYR A 431 -4.17 -14.96 10.25
CA TYR A 431 -3.84 -14.09 11.38
C TYR A 431 -3.76 -14.88 12.71
N LYS A 432 -4.56 -15.93 12.90
CA LYS A 432 -4.38 -16.85 14.04
C LYS A 432 -3.00 -17.49 14.02
N TYR A 433 -2.59 -18.01 12.86
CA TYR A 433 -1.26 -18.60 12.71
C TYR A 433 -0.16 -17.59 13.09
N MET A 434 -0.26 -16.35 12.57
CA MET A 434 0.71 -15.31 12.91
C MET A 434 0.77 -15.00 14.41
N MET A 435 -0.36 -15.01 15.12
CA MET A 435 -0.42 -14.74 16.56
C MET A 435 0.08 -15.90 17.41
N THR A 436 0.05 -17.13 16.90
CA THR A 436 0.47 -18.35 17.64
C THR A 436 1.91 -18.74 17.38
N GLU A 437 2.46 -18.41 16.20
CA GLU A 437 3.77 -18.92 15.72
C GLU A 437 4.85 -17.82 15.54
N ALA A 438 4.49 -16.52 15.60
CA ALA A 438 5.41 -15.42 15.34
C ALA A 438 6.25 -14.96 16.55
#